data_6828866b04a0000a1f4387bf4405159b
#
_entry.id   6828866b04a0000a1f4387bf4405159b
#
_cell.length_a   1.000
_cell.length_b   1.000
_cell.length_c   1.000
_cell.angle_alpha   90.00
_cell.angle_beta   90.00
_cell.angle_gamma   90.00
#
_symmetry.space_group_name_H-M   'P 1'
#
loop_
_entity.id
_entity.type
_entity.pdbx_description
1 polymer ?
#
loop_
_entity_poly.entity_id
_entity_poly.type
_entity_poly.pdbx_seq_one_letter_code
_entity_poly.pdbx_strand_id
1 'polypeptide(L)'
;DSEVLMTGSFKVSAMRPIREGMTVSRGAGVRGVTWFSLGAGTDISRESYDVPTLYLCAEGRGEFLLGGDAQNVPLLPDELLIVPGKTLCGVNSPEGVIYTEIIAEREIIMNNAIHAGEALKLADLIAYEEGSITNMDVVHNDKMKFVLMAFDKGTGLSAHRAPGNAIITALEGKAVIGYEGKDYPLSAGESFRFDKNGLHSVTADGQFKMALLLVLE
;
A
#
# COMPACT_ATOMS: atom_id res chain seq x y z
N ASP A 1 -11.10 7.73 -21.39
CA ASP A 1 -9.89 7.06 -21.87
C ASP A 1 -9.37 6.18 -20.74
N SER A 2 -9.71 4.89 -20.79
CA SER A 2 -9.13 3.89 -19.90
C SER A 2 -7.67 3.71 -20.33
N GLU A 3 -6.75 4.46 -19.74
CA GLU A 3 -5.35 4.12 -19.83
C GLU A 3 -5.18 2.73 -19.23
N VAL A 4 -4.88 1.77 -20.08
CA VAL A 4 -4.55 0.41 -19.66
C VAL A 4 -3.32 0.52 -18.76
N LEU A 5 -3.49 0.16 -17.47
CA LEU A 5 -2.35 0.05 -16.56
C LEU A 5 -1.41 -1.01 -17.13
N MET A 6 -0.16 -0.62 -17.37
CA MET A 6 0.83 -1.54 -17.94
C MET A 6 1.09 -2.70 -17.00
N THR A 7 1.13 -3.92 -17.55
CA THR A 7 1.61 -5.09 -16.80
C THR A 7 3.11 -4.94 -16.55
N GLY A 8 3.51 -5.13 -15.31
CA GLY A 8 4.91 -5.07 -14.90
C GLY A 8 5.08 -4.35 -13.57
N SER A 9 6.32 -4.28 -13.14
CA SER A 9 6.71 -3.52 -11.94
C SER A 9 6.59 -2.02 -12.21
N PHE A 10 6.10 -1.28 -11.23
CA PHE A 10 5.96 0.17 -11.34
C PHE A 10 6.25 0.85 -10.01
N LYS A 11 6.57 2.14 -10.07
CA LYS A 11 6.59 3.02 -8.91
C LYS A 11 5.31 3.87 -8.91
N VAL A 12 4.71 4.06 -7.75
CA VAL A 12 3.52 4.92 -7.62
C VAL A 12 3.81 6.34 -8.10
N SER A 13 5.03 6.84 -7.86
CA SER A 13 5.48 8.14 -8.36
C SER A 13 5.47 8.27 -9.88
N ALA A 14 5.68 7.18 -10.62
CA ALA A 14 5.58 7.18 -12.08
C ALA A 14 4.12 7.13 -12.55
N MET A 15 3.24 6.50 -11.78
CA MET A 15 1.82 6.38 -12.11
C MET A 15 1.05 7.68 -11.87
N ARG A 16 1.43 8.44 -10.85
CA ARG A 16 0.89 9.77 -10.57
C ARG A 16 2.01 10.70 -10.09
N PRO A 17 2.78 11.29 -11.02
CA PRO A 17 3.87 12.21 -10.65
C PRO A 17 3.35 13.47 -9.95
N ILE A 18 4.19 14.04 -9.10
CA ILE A 18 3.93 15.36 -8.50
C ILE A 18 3.87 16.41 -9.61
N ARG A 19 2.89 17.31 -9.49
CA ARG A 19 2.80 18.56 -10.25
C ARG A 19 2.96 19.72 -9.30
N GLU A 20 3.88 20.62 -9.62
CA GLU A 20 4.17 21.77 -8.80
C GLU A 20 2.91 22.62 -8.54
N GLY A 21 2.68 22.95 -7.27
CA GLY A 21 1.55 23.77 -6.84
C GLY A 21 0.19 23.13 -6.96
N MET A 22 0.11 21.82 -7.22
CA MET A 22 -1.15 21.10 -7.44
C MET A 22 -1.27 19.88 -6.56
N THR A 23 -2.53 19.54 -6.25
CA THR A 23 -2.90 18.22 -5.75
C THR A 23 -3.54 17.45 -6.90
N VAL A 24 -3.04 16.26 -7.17
CA VAL A 24 -3.52 15.42 -8.28
C VAL A 24 -3.73 13.99 -7.82
N SER A 25 -4.67 13.28 -8.44
CA SER A 25 -4.97 11.91 -8.10
C SER A 25 -5.23 11.05 -9.34
N ARG A 26 -5.12 9.74 -9.15
CA ARG A 26 -5.42 8.74 -10.16
C ARG A 26 -5.90 7.45 -9.49
N GLY A 27 -7.00 6.88 -9.96
CA GLY A 27 -7.44 5.55 -9.52
C GLY A 27 -6.41 4.48 -9.87
N ALA A 28 -6.17 3.56 -8.96
CA ALA A 28 -5.18 2.49 -9.15
C ALA A 28 -5.70 1.30 -9.97
N GLY A 29 -6.96 1.35 -10.41
CA GLY A 29 -7.60 0.23 -11.10
C GLY A 29 -8.02 -0.91 -10.17
N VAL A 30 -7.99 -0.66 -8.88
CA VAL A 30 -8.49 -1.54 -7.81
C VAL A 30 -9.50 -0.75 -7.01
N ARG A 31 -10.66 -1.35 -6.74
CA ARG A 31 -11.75 -0.65 -6.05
C ARG A 31 -11.32 -0.10 -4.69
N GLY A 32 -11.64 1.18 -4.45
CA GLY A 32 -11.30 1.88 -3.22
C GLY A 32 -9.86 2.37 -3.12
N VAL A 33 -9.05 2.18 -4.16
CA VAL A 33 -7.62 2.52 -4.14
C VAL A 33 -7.34 3.67 -5.10
N THR A 34 -6.74 4.73 -4.57
CA THR A 34 -6.39 5.94 -5.32
C THR A 34 -4.99 6.41 -4.97
N TRP A 35 -4.22 6.76 -5.97
CA TRP A 35 -2.91 7.39 -5.79
C TRP A 35 -3.07 8.90 -5.78
N PHE A 36 -2.44 9.55 -4.78
CA PHE A 36 -2.41 10.99 -4.61
C PHE A 36 -0.99 11.52 -4.68
N SER A 37 -0.82 12.64 -5.37
CA SER A 37 0.45 13.38 -5.39
C SER A 37 0.18 14.84 -5.07
N LEU A 38 0.77 15.33 -3.99
CA LEU A 38 0.62 16.68 -3.52
C LEU A 38 1.94 17.44 -3.73
N GLY A 39 1.91 18.50 -4.51
CA GLY A 39 3.04 19.38 -4.69
C GLY A 39 3.41 20.10 -3.39
N ALA A 40 4.64 20.57 -3.28
CA ALA A 40 5.10 21.31 -2.11
C ALA A 40 4.20 22.53 -1.83
N GLY A 41 3.83 22.70 -0.57
CA GLY A 41 2.97 23.79 -0.12
C GLY A 41 1.48 23.62 -0.41
N THR A 42 1.06 22.47 -0.90
CA THR A 42 -0.37 22.16 -1.10
C THR A 42 -0.92 21.32 0.04
N ASP A 43 -2.24 21.25 0.13
CA ASP A 43 -2.92 20.51 1.19
C ASP A 43 -4.25 19.93 0.72
N ILE A 44 -4.76 18.99 1.49
CA ILE A 44 -6.14 18.50 1.41
C ILE A 44 -6.80 18.77 2.76
N SER A 45 -7.94 19.47 2.72
CA SER A 45 -8.72 19.80 3.91
C SER A 45 -9.19 18.55 4.64
N ARG A 46 -9.38 18.67 5.95
CA ARG A 46 -9.85 17.54 6.76
C ARG A 46 -11.28 17.15 6.37
N GLU A 47 -11.43 15.88 6.04
CA GLU A 47 -12.71 15.23 5.73
C GLU A 47 -12.79 13.92 6.50
N SER A 48 -13.97 13.38 6.66
CA SER A 48 -14.17 12.06 7.25
C SER A 48 -14.94 11.17 6.30
N TYR A 49 -14.54 9.90 6.26
CA TYR A 49 -15.34 8.83 5.65
C TYR A 49 -16.10 8.07 6.73
N ASP A 50 -17.21 7.46 6.37
CA ASP A 50 -17.97 6.63 7.32
C ASP A 50 -17.26 5.33 7.68
N VAL A 51 -16.29 4.93 6.89
CA VAL A 51 -15.53 3.68 7.03
C VAL A 51 -14.04 3.97 7.22
N PRO A 52 -13.27 3.00 7.75
CA PRO A 52 -11.84 3.17 7.90
C PRO A 52 -11.12 3.39 6.56
N THR A 53 -10.03 4.12 6.61
CA THR A 53 -9.16 4.41 5.48
C THR A 53 -7.71 4.16 5.86
N LEU A 54 -6.94 3.60 4.92
CA LEU A 54 -5.51 3.37 5.08
C LEU A 54 -4.76 4.31 4.15
N TYR A 55 -3.68 4.89 4.65
CA TYR A 55 -2.76 5.71 3.87
C TYR A 55 -1.38 5.09 3.89
N LEU A 56 -0.83 4.82 2.72
CA LEU A 56 0.52 4.26 2.55
C LEU A 56 1.37 5.27 1.78
N CYS A 57 2.37 5.85 2.43
CA CYS A 57 3.27 6.80 1.79
C CYS A 57 4.24 6.07 0.84
N ALA A 58 4.41 6.60 -0.35
CA ALA A 58 5.34 6.07 -1.36
C ALA A 58 6.61 6.91 -1.47
N GLU A 59 6.48 8.24 -1.48
CA GLU A 59 7.61 9.16 -1.58
C GLU A 59 7.33 10.45 -0.80
N GLY A 60 8.39 11.10 -0.37
CA GLY A 60 8.30 12.38 0.34
C GLY A 60 7.79 12.22 1.76
N ARG A 61 7.09 13.25 2.25
CA ARG A 61 6.57 13.28 3.61
C ARG A 61 5.22 13.99 3.63
N GLY A 62 4.20 13.31 4.13
CA GLY A 62 2.89 13.90 4.40
C GLY A 62 2.74 14.21 5.88
N GLU A 63 2.13 15.34 6.21
CA GLU A 63 1.69 15.69 7.56
C GLU A 63 0.19 15.42 7.63
N PHE A 64 -0.21 14.28 8.20
CA PHE A 64 -1.61 13.90 8.33
C PHE A 64 -2.20 14.51 9.59
N LEU A 65 -3.31 15.22 9.45
CA LEU A 65 -3.98 15.93 10.55
C LEU A 65 -5.23 15.16 10.96
N LEU A 66 -5.21 14.57 12.14
CA LEU A 66 -6.26 13.67 12.62
C LEU A 66 -7.13 14.27 13.70
N GLY A 67 -8.43 14.00 13.60
CA GLY A 67 -9.40 14.36 14.62
C GLY A 67 -9.77 15.83 14.62
N GLY A 68 -10.64 16.22 15.57
CA GLY A 68 -11.12 17.59 15.70
C GLY A 68 -10.03 18.58 16.14
N ASP A 69 -9.04 18.13 16.88
CA ASP A 69 -7.89 18.89 17.36
C ASP A 69 -6.71 18.88 16.37
N ALA A 70 -6.86 18.27 15.22
CA ALA A 70 -5.87 18.23 14.13
C ALA A 70 -4.49 17.72 14.61
N GLN A 71 -4.47 16.59 15.32
CA GLN A 71 -3.23 15.94 15.73
C GLN A 71 -2.36 15.64 14.51
N ASN A 72 -1.13 16.13 14.50
CA ASN A 72 -0.20 15.90 13.38
C ASN A 72 0.47 14.53 13.48
N VAL A 73 0.32 13.73 12.43
CA VAL A 73 1.00 12.44 12.27
C VAL A 73 1.84 12.50 10.99
N PRO A 74 3.15 12.71 11.09
CA PRO A 74 4.04 12.64 9.93
C PRO A 74 4.05 11.22 9.36
N LEU A 75 3.99 11.10 8.03
CA LEU A 75 4.04 9.82 7.32
C LEU A 75 5.16 9.85 6.29
N LEU A 76 6.08 8.90 6.42
CA LEU A 76 7.26 8.74 5.58
C LEU A 76 7.09 7.53 4.64
N PRO A 77 7.95 7.38 3.62
CA PRO A 77 7.85 6.24 2.70
C PRO A 77 7.80 4.88 3.41
N ASP A 78 6.94 4.00 2.94
CA ASP A 78 6.67 2.66 3.45
C ASP A 78 6.08 2.62 4.87
N GLU A 79 5.58 3.77 5.34
CA GLU A 79 4.77 3.85 6.55
C GLU A 79 3.28 3.84 6.19
N LEU A 80 2.52 3.13 7.04
CA LEU A 80 1.06 3.00 6.96
C LEU A 80 0.41 3.79 8.09
N LEU A 81 -0.67 4.51 7.77
CA LEU A 81 -1.55 5.14 8.74
C LEU A 81 -2.96 4.58 8.58
N ILE A 82 -3.54 4.07 9.66
CA ILE A 82 -4.92 3.59 9.69
C ILE A 82 -5.78 4.65 10.36
N VAL A 83 -6.77 5.15 9.66
CA VAL A 83 -7.70 6.16 10.15
C VAL A 83 -9.08 5.53 10.36
N PRO A 84 -9.60 5.49 11.60
CA PRO A 84 -10.93 4.94 11.86
C PRO A 84 -12.02 5.70 11.10
N GLY A 85 -13.15 5.04 10.85
CA GLY A 85 -14.32 5.70 10.26
C GLY A 85 -14.78 6.86 11.13
N LYS A 86 -15.36 7.89 10.50
CA LYS A 86 -15.90 9.12 11.14
C LYS A 86 -14.83 9.96 11.85
N THR A 87 -13.57 9.75 11.49
CA THR A 87 -12.44 10.54 11.99
C THR A 87 -12.01 11.54 10.93
N LEU A 88 -11.95 12.82 11.28
CA LEU A 88 -11.45 13.85 10.39
C LEU A 88 -9.97 13.57 10.06
N CYS A 89 -9.63 13.65 8.78
CA CYS A 89 -8.25 13.48 8.31
C CYS A 89 -7.99 14.43 7.15
N GLY A 90 -6.95 15.21 7.25
CA GLY A 90 -6.42 16.05 6.17
C GLY A 90 -4.95 15.76 5.98
N VAL A 91 -4.35 16.34 4.93
CA VAL A 91 -2.95 16.14 4.58
C VAL A 91 -2.33 17.48 4.22
N ASN A 92 -1.22 17.83 4.87
CA ASN A 92 -0.36 18.91 4.45
C ASN A 92 0.88 18.32 3.77
N SER A 93 1.33 18.99 2.70
CA SER A 93 2.51 18.59 1.94
C SER A 93 3.55 19.72 1.95
N PRO A 94 4.38 19.83 3.01
CA PRO A 94 5.37 20.90 3.07
C PRO A 94 6.39 20.84 1.93
N GLU A 95 6.81 19.66 1.54
CA GLU A 95 7.91 19.45 0.58
C GLU A 95 7.52 18.57 -0.62
N GLY A 96 6.29 18.09 -0.65
CA GLY A 96 5.81 17.13 -1.63
C GLY A 96 5.62 15.74 -1.03
N VAL A 97 4.54 15.07 -1.39
CA VAL A 97 4.24 13.71 -0.94
C VAL A 97 3.44 12.94 -1.99
N ILE A 98 3.74 11.66 -2.11
CA ILE A 98 2.98 10.71 -2.91
C ILE A 98 2.53 9.58 -2.00
N TYR A 99 1.25 9.30 -1.99
CA TYR A 99 0.68 8.24 -1.16
C TYR A 99 -0.47 7.51 -1.84
N THR A 100 -0.75 6.32 -1.35
CA THR A 100 -1.92 5.53 -1.72
C THR A 100 -2.99 5.68 -0.64
N GLU A 101 -4.22 5.99 -1.04
CA GLU A 101 -5.40 5.95 -0.19
C GLU A 101 -6.17 4.67 -0.46
N ILE A 102 -6.51 3.93 0.60
CA ILE A 102 -7.27 2.68 0.53
C ILE A 102 -8.50 2.85 1.42
N ILE A 103 -9.69 2.90 0.81
CA ILE A 103 -10.96 2.97 1.54
C ILE A 103 -11.45 1.55 1.79
N ALA A 104 -11.68 1.19 3.05
CA ALA A 104 -11.96 -0.19 3.45
C ALA A 104 -13.40 -0.66 3.16
N GLU A 105 -14.29 0.22 2.75
CA GLU A 105 -15.71 0.00 2.45
C GLU A 105 -16.58 -0.43 3.65
N ARG A 106 -16.01 -1.07 4.65
CA ARG A 106 -16.67 -1.55 5.88
C ARG A 106 -15.71 -1.45 7.05
N GLU A 107 -16.21 -1.67 8.25
CA GLU A 107 -15.35 -1.81 9.43
C GLU A 107 -14.29 -2.89 9.20
N ILE A 108 -13.16 -2.72 9.84
CA ILE A 108 -12.01 -3.62 9.74
C ILE A 108 -11.73 -4.32 11.07
N ILE A 109 -11.15 -5.50 10.98
CA ILE A 109 -10.52 -6.18 12.11
C ILE A 109 -9.04 -5.90 12.03
N MET A 110 -8.48 -5.31 13.08
CA MET A 110 -7.06 -4.98 13.16
C MET A 110 -6.30 -6.04 13.95
N ASN A 111 -5.06 -6.29 13.54
CA ASN A 111 -4.14 -7.07 14.34
C ASN A 111 -3.96 -6.43 15.72
N ASN A 112 -3.96 -7.23 16.79
CA ASN A 112 -3.86 -6.75 18.17
C ASN A 112 -2.54 -6.01 18.49
N ALA A 113 -1.51 -6.22 17.67
CA ALA A 113 -0.21 -5.55 17.83
C ALA A 113 -0.16 -4.16 17.18
N ILE A 114 -1.26 -3.72 16.54
CA ILE A 114 -1.29 -2.50 15.73
C ILE A 114 -2.29 -1.52 16.31
N HIS A 115 -1.96 -0.22 16.24
CA HIS A 115 -2.83 0.86 16.70
C HIS A 115 -3.17 1.81 15.55
N ALA A 116 -4.46 2.17 15.43
CA ALA A 116 -4.89 3.21 14.52
C ALA A 116 -4.36 4.58 14.95
N GLY A 117 -4.18 5.49 13.99
CA GLY A 117 -3.74 6.85 14.27
C GLY A 117 -2.24 7.03 14.47
N GLU A 118 -1.45 5.96 14.32
CA GLU A 118 0.00 5.98 14.42
C GLU A 118 0.65 5.66 13.07
N ALA A 119 1.79 6.29 12.78
CA ALA A 119 2.60 5.92 11.63
C ALA A 119 3.30 4.58 11.90
N LEU A 120 3.02 3.59 11.07
CA LEU A 120 3.52 2.21 11.20
C LEU A 120 4.55 1.94 10.11
N LYS A 121 5.82 1.81 10.47
CA LYS A 121 6.85 1.40 9.51
C LYS A 121 6.71 -0.10 9.22
N LEU A 122 6.16 -0.42 8.06
CA LEU A 122 5.72 -1.78 7.74
C LEU A 122 6.84 -2.81 7.80
N ALA A 123 8.03 -2.49 7.30
CA ALA A 123 9.15 -3.41 7.31
C ALA A 123 9.61 -3.81 8.73
N ASP A 124 9.36 -2.96 9.73
CA ASP A 124 9.75 -3.22 11.11
C ASP A 124 8.71 -4.07 11.87
N LEU A 125 7.53 -4.27 11.29
CA LEU A 125 6.45 -5.06 11.93
C LEU A 125 6.63 -6.56 11.77
N ILE A 126 7.45 -7.00 10.84
CA ILE A 126 7.63 -8.43 10.52
C ILE A 126 9.11 -8.75 10.37
N ALA A 127 9.52 -9.92 10.88
CA ALA A 127 10.91 -10.39 10.82
C ALA A 127 11.04 -11.60 9.91
N TYR A 128 12.26 -11.81 9.39
CA TYR A 128 12.61 -13.04 8.69
C TYR A 128 12.79 -14.20 9.68
N GLU A 129 12.35 -15.38 9.29
CA GLU A 129 12.66 -16.65 9.95
C GLU A 129 13.39 -17.56 8.98
N GLU A 130 14.44 -18.22 9.47
CA GLU A 130 15.30 -19.07 8.65
C GLU A 130 14.49 -20.14 7.90
N GLY A 131 14.66 -20.17 6.57
CA GLY A 131 14.03 -21.13 5.67
C GLY A 131 12.52 -21.00 5.54
N SER A 132 11.93 -19.92 6.04
CA SER A 132 10.47 -19.76 6.15
C SER A 132 9.96 -18.49 5.48
N ILE A 133 8.64 -18.47 5.28
CA ILE A 133 7.87 -17.26 4.97
C ILE A 133 7.03 -16.94 6.19
N THR A 134 7.16 -15.71 6.72
CA THR A 134 6.31 -15.24 7.81
C THR A 134 5.25 -14.30 7.27
N ASN A 135 4.06 -14.35 7.87
CA ASN A 135 2.91 -13.55 7.49
C ASN A 135 2.37 -12.78 8.70
N MET A 136 1.92 -11.55 8.46
CA MET A 136 1.19 -10.77 9.44
C MET A 136 -0.04 -10.16 8.79
N ASP A 137 -1.22 -10.54 9.28
CA ASP A 137 -2.48 -9.90 8.88
C ASP A 137 -2.57 -8.56 9.61
N VAL A 138 -2.47 -7.46 8.87
CA VAL A 138 -2.50 -6.11 9.44
C VAL A 138 -3.94 -5.69 9.72
N VAL A 139 -4.77 -5.71 8.67
CA VAL A 139 -6.22 -5.46 8.75
C VAL A 139 -6.94 -6.31 7.73
N HIS A 140 -8.18 -6.67 8.04
CA HIS A 140 -9.08 -7.32 7.08
C HIS A 140 -10.55 -7.05 7.38
N ASN A 141 -11.37 -7.26 6.39
CA ASN A 141 -12.81 -7.43 6.48
C ASN A 141 -13.27 -8.40 5.38
N ASP A 142 -14.57 -8.49 5.11
CA ASP A 142 -15.07 -9.39 4.06
C ASP A 142 -14.82 -8.88 2.63
N LYS A 143 -14.27 -7.66 2.46
CA LYS A 143 -14.01 -7.02 1.17
C LYS A 143 -12.53 -6.82 0.87
N MET A 144 -11.66 -6.81 1.86
CA MET A 144 -10.25 -6.54 1.66
C MET A 144 -9.38 -7.15 2.73
N LYS A 145 -8.11 -7.38 2.38
CA LYS A 145 -7.04 -7.76 3.31
C LYS A 145 -5.80 -6.94 3.03
N PHE A 146 -5.11 -6.53 4.08
CA PHE A 146 -3.79 -5.94 4.00
C PHE A 146 -2.84 -6.76 4.86
N VAL A 147 -1.87 -7.41 4.21
CA VAL A 147 -0.99 -8.43 4.82
C VAL A 147 0.46 -8.09 4.56
N LEU A 148 1.31 -8.34 5.54
CA LEU A 148 2.77 -8.29 5.39
C LEU A 148 3.32 -9.70 5.25
N MET A 149 4.32 -9.86 4.39
CA MET A 149 5.03 -11.12 4.21
C MET A 149 6.54 -10.88 4.20
N ALA A 150 7.26 -11.72 4.93
CA ALA A 150 8.72 -11.74 4.95
C ALA A 150 9.22 -13.10 4.46
N PHE A 151 10.01 -13.08 3.40
CA PHE A 151 10.54 -14.26 2.72
C PHE A 151 12.02 -14.38 3.04
N ASP A 152 12.43 -15.47 3.67
CA ASP A 152 13.85 -15.77 3.76
C ASP A 152 14.40 -16.16 2.37
N LYS A 153 15.71 -16.06 2.19
CA LYS A 153 16.33 -16.45 0.92
C LYS A 153 15.96 -17.89 0.55
N GLY A 154 15.69 -18.13 -0.72
CA GLY A 154 15.35 -19.46 -1.23
C GLY A 154 13.90 -19.87 -1.00
N THR A 155 13.06 -18.98 -0.47
CA THR A 155 11.62 -19.23 -0.29
C THR A 155 10.80 -18.56 -1.38
N GLY A 156 9.57 -19.00 -1.55
CA GLY A 156 8.64 -18.43 -2.53
C GLY A 156 7.25 -19.00 -2.42
N LEU A 157 6.31 -18.31 -3.02
CA LEU A 157 4.93 -18.77 -3.22
C LEU A 157 4.80 -19.34 -4.62
N SER A 158 4.38 -20.58 -4.73
CA SER A 158 4.09 -21.23 -6.02
C SER A 158 2.92 -20.54 -6.74
N ALA A 159 2.84 -20.74 -8.05
CA ALA A 159 1.81 -20.14 -8.87
C ALA A 159 0.39 -20.50 -8.37
N HIS A 160 -0.44 -19.48 -8.20
CA HIS A 160 -1.82 -19.60 -7.75
C HIS A 160 -2.65 -18.43 -8.26
N ARG A 161 -3.98 -18.51 -8.08
CA ARG A 161 -4.92 -17.47 -8.50
C ARG A 161 -5.58 -16.84 -7.28
N ALA A 162 -5.57 -15.51 -7.20
CA ALA A 162 -6.24 -14.79 -6.13
C ALA A 162 -7.71 -14.52 -6.47
N PRO A 163 -8.61 -14.51 -5.48
CA PRO A 163 -10.05 -14.30 -5.70
C PRO A 163 -10.43 -12.83 -5.92
N GLY A 164 -9.47 -11.93 -5.97
CA GLY A 164 -9.69 -10.50 -6.17
C GLY A 164 -8.52 -9.83 -6.85
N ASN A 165 -8.64 -8.53 -7.06
CA ASN A 165 -7.54 -7.69 -7.53
C ASN A 165 -6.55 -7.43 -6.40
N ALA A 166 -5.27 -7.44 -6.71
CA ALA A 166 -4.24 -7.26 -5.70
C ALA A 166 -3.17 -6.29 -6.15
N ILE A 167 -2.58 -5.60 -5.18
CA ILE A 167 -1.37 -4.80 -5.37
C ILE A 167 -0.37 -5.26 -4.31
N ILE A 168 0.83 -5.63 -4.76
CA ILE A 168 1.96 -5.86 -3.85
C ILE A 168 2.92 -4.69 -3.95
N THR A 169 3.53 -4.37 -2.81
CA THR A 169 4.57 -3.34 -2.70
C THR A 169 5.78 -3.96 -2.02
N ALA A 170 6.92 -3.93 -2.70
CA ALA A 170 8.17 -4.42 -2.13
C ALA A 170 8.68 -3.41 -1.10
N LEU A 171 8.97 -3.90 0.11
CA LEU A 171 9.45 -3.10 1.24
C LEU A 171 10.94 -3.22 1.46
N GLU A 172 11.49 -4.42 1.28
CA GLU A 172 12.92 -4.72 1.38
C GLU A 172 13.32 -5.79 0.38
N GLY A 173 14.54 -5.68 -0.15
CA GLY A 173 15.14 -6.71 -0.98
C GLY A 173 14.54 -6.79 -2.38
N LYS A 174 14.62 -7.98 -2.96
CA LYS A 174 14.22 -8.25 -4.34
C LYS A 174 13.48 -9.57 -4.44
N ALA A 175 12.58 -9.63 -5.41
CA ALA A 175 11.88 -10.85 -5.78
C ALA A 175 11.68 -10.92 -7.30
N VAL A 176 11.34 -12.09 -7.78
CA VAL A 176 10.84 -12.29 -9.12
C VAL A 176 9.36 -12.64 -9.04
N ILE A 177 8.54 -11.84 -9.71
CA ILE A 177 7.10 -12.05 -9.80
C ILE A 177 6.82 -12.81 -11.10
N GLY A 178 6.26 -14.01 -10.99
CA GLY A 178 5.68 -14.69 -12.13
C GLY A 178 4.23 -14.21 -12.31
N TYR A 179 3.87 -13.78 -13.50
CA TYR A 179 2.50 -13.35 -13.80
C TYR A 179 2.12 -13.75 -15.23
N GLU A 180 1.10 -14.60 -15.32
CA GLU A 180 0.58 -15.11 -16.59
C GLU A 180 1.69 -15.63 -17.54
N GLY A 181 2.60 -16.42 -16.97
CA GLY A 181 3.68 -17.08 -17.72
C GLY A 181 4.91 -16.23 -18.00
N LYS A 182 5.00 -15.02 -17.47
CA LYS A 182 6.15 -14.14 -17.60
C LYS A 182 6.73 -13.78 -16.24
N ASP A 183 8.03 -13.57 -16.21
CA ASP A 183 8.76 -13.17 -15.02
C ASP A 183 9.08 -11.68 -15.04
N TYR A 184 8.89 -11.03 -13.89
CA TYR A 184 9.14 -9.61 -13.69
C TYR A 184 9.96 -9.41 -12.42
N PRO A 185 11.11 -8.73 -12.50
CA PRO A 185 11.85 -8.37 -11.29
C PRO A 185 11.09 -7.30 -10.50
N LEU A 186 11.13 -7.42 -9.19
CA LEU A 186 10.52 -6.45 -8.26
C LEU A 186 11.53 -6.12 -7.17
N SER A 187 11.86 -4.84 -7.02
CA SER A 187 12.79 -4.34 -6.02
C SER A 187 12.09 -3.42 -5.02
N ALA A 188 12.69 -3.24 -3.84
CA ALA A 188 12.16 -2.35 -2.81
C ALA A 188 11.76 -0.98 -3.39
N GLY A 189 10.57 -0.51 -3.01
CA GLY A 189 9.97 0.73 -3.52
C GLY A 189 9.13 0.56 -4.79
N GLU A 190 9.14 -0.61 -5.39
CA GLU A 190 8.32 -0.93 -6.55
C GLU A 190 7.07 -1.71 -6.16
N SER A 191 6.04 -1.62 -6.99
CA SER A 191 4.76 -2.31 -6.84
C SER A 191 4.43 -3.14 -8.07
N PHE A 192 3.51 -4.09 -7.89
CA PHE A 192 2.99 -4.91 -8.98
C PHE A 192 1.49 -5.15 -8.76
N ARG A 193 0.68 -5.06 -9.82
CA ARG A 193 -0.76 -5.30 -9.75
C ARG A 193 -1.12 -6.63 -10.38
N PHE A 194 -1.91 -7.44 -9.67
CA PHE A 194 -2.54 -8.65 -10.19
C PHE A 194 -4.03 -8.42 -10.39
N ASP A 195 -4.54 -8.86 -11.53
CA ASP A 195 -5.97 -8.91 -11.76
C ASP A 195 -6.58 -10.15 -11.12
N LYS A 196 -7.86 -10.08 -10.79
CA LYS A 196 -8.63 -11.22 -10.26
C LYS A 196 -8.42 -12.46 -11.13
N ASN A 197 -8.13 -13.59 -10.51
CA ASN A 197 -7.82 -14.88 -11.15
C ASN A 197 -6.55 -14.91 -12.01
N GLY A 198 -5.75 -13.85 -12.04
CA GLY A 198 -4.44 -13.86 -12.67
C GLY A 198 -3.50 -14.86 -12.00
N LEU A 199 -2.87 -15.74 -12.79
CA LEU A 199 -1.93 -16.73 -12.28
C LEU A 199 -0.62 -16.04 -11.92
N HIS A 200 -0.23 -16.11 -10.64
CA HIS A 200 0.96 -15.42 -10.16
C HIS A 200 1.74 -16.23 -9.14
N SER A 201 3.04 -15.94 -9.07
CA SER A 201 3.97 -16.50 -8.11
C SER A 201 4.92 -15.43 -7.60
N VAL A 202 5.55 -15.67 -6.45
CA VAL A 202 6.56 -14.80 -5.86
C VAL A 202 7.75 -15.65 -5.47
N THR A 203 8.92 -15.34 -6.00
CA THR A 203 10.17 -16.02 -5.65
C THR A 203 11.14 -15.02 -5.08
N ALA A 204 11.55 -15.22 -3.84
CA ALA A 204 12.53 -14.34 -3.18
C ALA A 204 13.90 -14.46 -3.87
N ASP A 205 14.52 -13.32 -4.15
CA ASP A 205 15.89 -13.21 -4.60
C ASP A 205 16.73 -12.59 -3.46
N GLY A 206 17.20 -13.45 -2.55
CA GLY A 206 17.66 -13.05 -1.24
C GLY A 206 16.50 -12.86 -0.26
N GLN A 207 16.70 -12.19 0.85
CA GLN A 207 15.61 -11.84 1.78
C GLN A 207 14.72 -10.74 1.19
N PHE A 208 13.41 -10.90 1.35
CA PHE A 208 12.41 -10.03 0.71
C PHE A 208 11.22 -9.80 1.62
N LYS A 209 10.80 -8.55 1.78
CA LYS A 209 9.54 -8.19 2.45
C LYS A 209 8.62 -7.45 1.51
N MET A 210 7.35 -7.76 1.60
CA MET A 210 6.30 -7.08 0.82
C MET A 210 5.05 -6.83 1.65
N ALA A 211 4.28 -5.83 1.22
CA ALA A 211 2.90 -5.62 1.63
C ALA A 211 1.98 -6.10 0.50
N LEU A 212 0.91 -6.79 0.87
CA LEU A 212 -0.11 -7.27 -0.06
C LEU A 212 -1.45 -6.62 0.29
N LEU A 213 -2.04 -5.91 -0.66
CA LEU A 213 -3.44 -5.48 -0.61
C LEU A 213 -4.24 -6.38 -1.54
N LEU A 214 -5.24 -7.07 -1.01
CA LEU A 214 -6.20 -7.86 -1.77
C LEU A 214 -7.58 -7.26 -1.62
N VAL A 215 -8.24 -6.95 -2.74
CA VAL A 215 -9.62 -6.44 -2.76
C VAL A 215 -10.52 -7.45 -3.44
N LEU A 216 -11.48 -7.96 -2.68
CA LEU A 216 -12.45 -8.95 -3.14
C LEU A 216 -13.62 -8.24 -3.85
N GLU A 217 -14.02 -8.77 -5.00
CA GLU A 217 -15.14 -8.26 -5.80
C GLU A 217 -16.24 -9.31 -5.93
#